data_0be36ccfd5479da5fede62bd069230d8
#
_entry.id   0be36ccfd5479da5fede62bd069230d8
#
_cell.length_a   1.000
_cell.length_b   1.000
_cell.length_c   1.000
_cell.angle_alpha   90.00
_cell.angle_beta   90.00
_cell.angle_gamma   90.00
#
_symmetry.space_group_name_H-M   'P 1'
#
loop_
_entity.id
_entity.type
_entity.pdbx_description
1 polymer ?
#
loop_
_entity_poly.entity_id
_entity_poly.type
_entity_poly.pdbx_seq_one_letter_code
_entity_poly.pdbx_strand_id
1 'polypeptide(L)'
;EIGGTEKMSKSKNNGVDPQSMIDQFGADTCRLFMMFASPPDMSCEWSDAGVEGANRFLRRVWRLAQNHVNQGIAGALDLASLDDEQKAVRRAIHLAIKQSSFDIGQHHKFNTAIAQVMTLMNVLEKAAQTTAQDRALLQEGLEAVALLLAPITPHISHQLWQELGHDEAIIDAAWPKVDESALVQDSLTLVIQVNGKLRGQIEVPASASREEVEASARSNENVLRFTEG
;
A
#
# COMPACT_ATOMS: atom_id res chain seq x y z
N GLU A 1 20.34 7.14 -32.32
CA GLU A 1 20.73 8.08 -31.25
C GLU A 1 19.53 8.26 -30.34
N ILE A 2 19.64 7.84 -29.07
CA ILE A 2 18.64 8.13 -28.06
C ILE A 2 18.84 9.62 -27.76
N GLY A 3 17.97 10.47 -28.29
CA GLY A 3 17.96 11.89 -28.00
C GLY A 3 17.71 12.10 -26.51
N GLY A 4 18.35 13.12 -25.92
CA GLY A 4 18.11 13.47 -24.51
C GLY A 4 16.64 13.86 -24.27
N THR A 5 16.23 13.85 -22.99
CA THR A 5 14.87 14.24 -22.56
C THR A 5 14.55 15.66 -23.03
N GLU A 6 13.45 15.82 -23.77
CA GLU A 6 12.98 17.12 -24.27
C GLU A 6 11.62 17.48 -23.68
N LYS A 7 11.42 18.80 -23.46
CA LYS A 7 10.10 19.30 -23.05
C LYS A 7 9.07 19.07 -24.16
N MET A 8 7.94 18.46 -23.83
CA MET A 8 6.81 18.32 -24.74
C MET A 8 6.25 19.69 -25.14
N SER A 9 6.02 19.88 -26.44
CA SER A 9 5.38 21.08 -26.97
C SER A 9 4.64 20.78 -28.28
N LYS A 10 3.58 21.55 -28.56
CA LYS A 10 2.82 21.44 -29.80
C LYS A 10 3.68 21.74 -31.02
N SER A 11 4.61 22.72 -30.93
CA SER A 11 5.48 23.09 -32.02
C SER A 11 6.51 22.03 -32.42
N LYS A 12 6.84 21.12 -31.46
CA LYS A 12 7.76 19.99 -31.69
C LYS A 12 7.04 18.71 -32.08
N ASN A 13 5.71 18.69 -32.00
CA ASN A 13 4.88 17.54 -32.27
C ASN A 13 5.34 16.27 -31.49
N ASN A 14 5.86 16.47 -30.26
CA ASN A 14 6.35 15.42 -29.35
C ASN A 14 5.47 15.24 -28.11
N GLY A 15 4.25 15.78 -28.15
CA GLY A 15 3.26 15.60 -27.06
C GLY A 15 2.50 14.28 -27.20
N VAL A 16 2.10 13.72 -26.09
CA VAL A 16 1.15 12.59 -26.04
C VAL A 16 -0.25 13.15 -26.00
N ASP A 17 -1.14 12.62 -26.86
CA ASP A 17 -2.56 13.00 -26.83
C ASP A 17 -3.28 12.31 -25.65
N PRO A 18 -3.79 13.09 -24.68
CA PRO A 18 -4.49 12.52 -23.55
C PRO A 18 -5.72 11.70 -23.94
N GLN A 19 -6.45 12.11 -25.01
CA GLN A 19 -7.65 11.42 -25.42
C GLN A 19 -7.37 9.99 -25.90
N SER A 20 -6.32 9.81 -26.70
CA SER A 20 -5.91 8.49 -27.17
C SER A 20 -5.53 7.55 -26.01
N MET A 21 -4.89 8.10 -24.97
CA MET A 21 -4.55 7.33 -23.78
C MET A 21 -5.77 6.97 -22.94
N ILE A 22 -6.72 7.90 -22.81
CA ILE A 22 -7.98 7.66 -22.12
C ILE A 22 -8.81 6.59 -22.85
N ASP A 23 -8.87 6.65 -24.16
CA ASP A 23 -9.59 5.67 -24.99
C ASP A 23 -8.99 4.26 -24.86
N GLN A 24 -7.68 4.17 -24.71
CA GLN A 24 -6.96 2.91 -24.61
C GLN A 24 -6.93 2.32 -23.19
N PHE A 25 -6.69 3.14 -22.17
CA PHE A 25 -6.39 2.69 -20.80
C PHE A 25 -7.41 3.16 -19.77
N GLY A 26 -8.28 4.11 -20.10
CA GLY A 26 -9.21 4.75 -19.18
C GLY A 26 -8.61 5.95 -18.44
N ALA A 27 -9.48 6.88 -18.04
CA ALA A 27 -9.07 8.11 -17.36
C ALA A 27 -8.35 7.87 -16.04
N ASP A 28 -8.81 6.91 -15.24
CA ASP A 28 -8.20 6.59 -13.93
C ASP A 28 -6.76 6.07 -14.06
N THR A 29 -6.47 5.28 -15.12
CA THR A 29 -5.10 4.83 -15.38
C THR A 29 -4.19 6.00 -15.70
N CYS A 30 -4.64 6.94 -16.54
CA CYS A 30 -3.88 8.14 -16.89
C CYS A 30 -3.63 9.01 -15.65
N ARG A 31 -4.65 9.22 -14.83
CA ARG A 31 -4.55 9.98 -13.57
C ARG A 31 -3.56 9.33 -12.60
N LEU A 32 -3.68 8.01 -12.41
CA LEU A 32 -2.78 7.25 -11.55
C LEU A 32 -1.33 7.37 -12.01
N PHE A 33 -1.07 7.18 -13.31
CA PHE A 33 0.27 7.32 -13.86
C PHE A 33 0.84 8.72 -13.61
N MET A 34 0.10 9.78 -13.94
CA MET A 34 0.57 11.15 -13.78
C MET A 34 0.88 11.50 -12.33
N MET A 35 0.08 11.04 -11.38
CA MET A 35 0.28 11.32 -9.96
C MET A 35 1.34 10.42 -9.30
N PHE A 36 1.62 9.27 -9.91
CA PHE A 36 2.64 8.33 -9.40
C PHE A 36 4.03 8.59 -9.97
N ALA A 37 4.12 8.99 -11.24
CA ALA A 37 5.39 9.07 -11.97
C ALA A 37 6.36 10.10 -11.39
N SER A 38 5.85 11.20 -10.85
CA SER A 38 6.71 12.27 -10.29
C SER A 38 5.96 13.13 -9.27
N PRO A 39 6.65 13.66 -8.23
CA PRO A 39 6.11 14.71 -7.41
C PRO A 39 5.76 15.95 -8.24
N PRO A 40 4.79 16.79 -7.81
CA PRO A 40 4.32 17.95 -8.59
C PRO A 40 5.38 19.01 -8.90
N ASP A 41 6.41 19.08 -8.08
CA ASP A 41 7.54 20.03 -8.18
C ASP A 41 8.71 19.51 -9.04
N MET A 42 8.60 18.28 -9.55
CA MET A 42 9.62 17.64 -10.36
C MET A 42 9.15 17.47 -11.82
N SER A 43 10.09 17.36 -12.75
CA SER A 43 9.77 16.99 -14.12
C SER A 43 9.32 15.54 -14.20
N CYS A 44 8.27 15.29 -14.99
CA CYS A 44 7.76 13.95 -15.26
C CYS A 44 8.19 13.53 -16.69
N GLU A 45 8.88 12.41 -16.77
CA GLU A 45 9.14 11.77 -18.07
C GLU A 45 7.97 10.87 -18.45
N TRP A 46 7.51 11.00 -19.69
CA TRP A 46 6.47 10.10 -20.19
C TRP A 46 7.02 8.69 -20.37
N SER A 47 6.24 7.71 -19.96
CA SER A 47 6.60 6.29 -20.08
C SER A 47 5.36 5.45 -20.37
N ASP A 48 5.29 4.88 -21.57
CA ASP A 48 4.20 3.96 -21.95
C ASP A 48 4.18 2.74 -21.04
N ALA A 49 5.35 2.20 -20.71
CA ALA A 49 5.47 1.10 -19.74
C ALA A 49 4.96 1.49 -18.34
N GLY A 50 5.10 2.76 -17.95
CA GLY A 50 4.56 3.31 -16.71
C GLY A 50 3.03 3.36 -16.73
N VAL A 51 2.42 3.79 -17.84
CA VAL A 51 0.96 3.78 -18.03
C VAL A 51 0.41 2.35 -17.96
N GLU A 52 1.04 1.41 -18.67
CA GLU A 52 0.68 -0.01 -18.59
C GLU A 52 0.82 -0.57 -17.17
N GLY A 53 1.86 -0.15 -16.44
CA GLY A 53 2.06 -0.50 -15.04
C GLY A 53 0.92 -0.02 -14.15
N ALA A 54 0.48 1.22 -14.34
CA ALA A 54 -0.67 1.78 -13.64
C ALA A 54 -1.97 1.01 -13.96
N ASN A 55 -2.19 0.67 -15.24
CA ASN A 55 -3.34 -0.13 -15.65
C ASN A 55 -3.33 -1.53 -15.01
N ARG A 56 -2.16 -2.22 -15.02
CA ARG A 56 -2.02 -3.52 -14.36
C ARG A 56 -2.32 -3.44 -12.87
N PHE A 57 -1.89 -2.38 -12.19
CA PHE A 57 -2.18 -2.17 -10.77
C PHE A 57 -3.68 -2.03 -10.52
N LEU A 58 -4.41 -1.17 -11.26
CA LEU A 58 -5.85 -1.02 -11.10
C LEU A 58 -6.61 -2.32 -11.38
N ARG A 59 -6.17 -3.10 -12.37
CA ARG A 59 -6.74 -4.44 -12.64
C ARG A 59 -6.50 -5.42 -11.49
N ARG A 60 -5.35 -5.33 -10.79
CA ARG A 60 -5.08 -6.14 -9.60
C ARG A 60 -6.04 -5.79 -8.47
N VAL A 61 -6.21 -4.48 -8.18
CA VAL A 61 -7.16 -3.99 -7.18
C VAL A 61 -8.56 -4.50 -7.48
N TRP A 62 -9.02 -4.31 -8.72
CA TRP A 62 -10.33 -4.76 -9.16
C TRP A 62 -10.52 -6.26 -8.97
N ARG A 63 -9.57 -7.06 -9.44
CA ARG A 63 -9.64 -8.52 -9.35
C ARG A 63 -9.72 -9.01 -7.91
N LEU A 64 -8.90 -8.46 -7.00
CA LEU A 64 -8.93 -8.85 -5.59
C LEU A 64 -10.29 -8.52 -4.97
N ALA A 65 -10.81 -7.32 -5.23
CA ALA A 65 -12.11 -6.90 -4.72
C ALA A 65 -13.25 -7.77 -5.28
N GLN A 66 -13.28 -8.05 -6.58
CA GLN A 66 -14.30 -8.92 -7.19
C GLN A 66 -14.25 -10.35 -6.63
N ASN A 67 -13.06 -10.90 -6.43
CA ASN A 67 -12.92 -12.21 -5.79
C ASN A 67 -13.47 -12.22 -4.36
N HIS A 68 -13.30 -11.13 -3.63
CA HIS A 68 -13.85 -10.96 -2.29
C HIS A 68 -15.37 -10.82 -2.30
N VAL A 69 -15.90 -9.92 -3.11
CA VAL A 69 -17.35 -9.63 -3.23
C VAL A 69 -18.13 -10.85 -3.69
N ASN A 70 -17.61 -11.63 -4.64
CA ASN A 70 -18.24 -12.85 -5.13
C ASN A 70 -18.45 -13.94 -4.06
N GLN A 71 -17.77 -13.82 -2.92
CA GLN A 71 -17.97 -14.70 -1.76
C GLN A 71 -19.04 -14.18 -0.79
N GLY A 72 -19.70 -13.08 -1.12
CA GLY A 72 -20.67 -12.37 -0.29
C GLY A 72 -20.03 -11.37 0.67
N ILE A 73 -20.84 -10.51 1.27
CA ILE A 73 -20.40 -9.47 2.21
C ILE A 73 -19.75 -10.13 3.45
N ALA A 74 -18.63 -9.60 3.87
CA ALA A 74 -17.96 -10.06 5.09
C ALA A 74 -18.76 -9.69 6.35
N GLY A 75 -18.66 -10.54 7.37
CA GLY A 75 -19.21 -10.23 8.69
C GLY A 75 -18.41 -9.15 9.41
N ALA A 76 -18.88 -8.78 10.60
CA ALA A 76 -18.18 -7.81 11.45
C ALA A 76 -16.82 -8.33 11.89
N LEU A 77 -15.84 -7.44 11.96
CA LEU A 77 -14.52 -7.73 12.50
C LEU A 77 -14.58 -7.79 14.04
N ASP A 78 -14.13 -8.89 14.63
CA ASP A 78 -13.95 -9.05 16.07
C ASP A 78 -12.48 -8.89 16.44
N LEU A 79 -12.12 -7.71 16.93
CA LEU A 79 -10.75 -7.34 17.25
C LEU A 79 -10.14 -8.21 18.35
N ALA A 80 -10.98 -8.77 19.27
CA ALA A 80 -10.50 -9.56 20.37
C ALA A 80 -10.10 -10.98 19.96
N SER A 81 -10.61 -11.46 18.82
CA SER A 81 -10.36 -12.82 18.32
C SER A 81 -9.23 -12.91 17.29
N LEU A 82 -8.59 -11.79 16.93
CA LEU A 82 -7.54 -11.77 15.93
C LEU A 82 -6.28 -12.48 16.40
N ASP A 83 -5.77 -13.38 15.58
CA ASP A 83 -4.44 -13.97 15.74
C ASP A 83 -3.32 -13.00 15.31
N ASP A 84 -2.06 -13.40 15.47
CA ASP A 84 -0.92 -12.53 15.22
C ASP A 84 -0.74 -12.20 13.73
N GLU A 85 -1.07 -13.13 12.81
CA GLU A 85 -1.03 -12.87 11.37
C GLU A 85 -2.13 -11.88 10.97
N GLN A 86 -3.33 -12.03 11.51
CA GLN A 86 -4.45 -11.13 11.31
C GLN A 86 -4.16 -9.73 11.88
N LYS A 87 -3.57 -9.65 13.07
CA LYS A 87 -3.11 -8.37 13.64
C LYS A 87 -2.05 -7.70 12.77
N ALA A 88 -1.13 -8.47 12.18
CA ALA A 88 -0.13 -7.93 11.26
C ALA A 88 -0.75 -7.36 9.99
N VAL A 89 -1.76 -8.02 9.41
CA VAL A 89 -2.52 -7.51 8.26
C VAL A 89 -3.23 -6.21 8.64
N ARG A 90 -3.96 -6.19 9.75
CA ARG A 90 -4.67 -4.99 10.22
C ARG A 90 -3.72 -3.83 10.50
N ARG A 91 -2.58 -4.11 11.09
CA ARG A 91 -1.53 -3.12 11.29
C ARG A 91 -1.05 -2.53 9.97
N ALA A 92 -0.85 -3.34 8.93
CA ALA A 92 -0.46 -2.85 7.61
C ALA A 92 -1.53 -1.93 6.99
N ILE A 93 -2.81 -2.23 7.17
CA ILE A 93 -3.93 -1.38 6.74
C ILE A 93 -3.83 0.00 7.42
N HIS A 94 -3.72 0.03 8.75
CA HIS A 94 -3.70 1.29 9.50
C HIS A 94 -2.39 2.09 9.33
N LEU A 95 -1.26 1.43 9.07
CA LEU A 95 -0.02 2.10 8.65
C LEU A 95 -0.18 2.77 7.28
N ALA A 96 -0.81 2.09 6.32
CA ALA A 96 -1.07 2.67 5.01
C ALA A 96 -2.00 3.88 5.10
N ILE A 97 -3.07 3.81 5.92
CA ILE A 97 -3.96 4.95 6.19
C ILE A 97 -3.17 6.11 6.80
N LYS A 98 -2.37 5.86 7.84
CA LYS A 98 -1.58 6.87 8.56
C LYS A 98 -0.62 7.59 7.62
N GLN A 99 0.17 6.82 6.89
CA GLN A 99 1.21 7.35 6.01
C GLN A 99 0.60 8.08 4.80
N SER A 100 -0.42 7.50 4.15
CA SER A 100 -1.07 8.15 3.01
C SER A 100 -1.79 9.43 3.42
N SER A 101 -2.42 9.47 4.59
CA SER A 101 -3.06 10.68 5.13
C SER A 101 -2.05 11.79 5.38
N PHE A 102 -0.88 11.43 5.92
CA PHE A 102 0.22 12.38 6.12
C PHE A 102 0.80 12.88 4.79
N ASP A 103 1.09 11.97 3.85
CA ASP A 103 1.67 12.30 2.56
C ASP A 103 0.75 13.21 1.72
N ILE A 104 -0.55 12.91 1.69
CA ILE A 104 -1.54 13.71 0.95
C ILE A 104 -1.82 15.03 1.68
N GLY A 105 -2.13 14.96 2.98
CA GLY A 105 -2.63 16.10 3.75
C GLY A 105 -1.59 17.14 4.11
N GLN A 106 -0.33 16.72 4.34
CA GLN A 106 0.74 17.62 4.77
C GLN A 106 1.72 17.96 3.65
N HIS A 107 2.03 17.00 2.79
CA HIS A 107 3.09 17.13 1.81
C HIS A 107 2.63 17.19 0.36
N HIS A 108 1.35 16.89 0.09
CA HIS A 108 0.78 16.79 -1.26
C HIS A 108 1.56 15.82 -2.17
N LYS A 109 2.15 14.76 -1.56
CA LYS A 109 2.95 13.75 -2.23
C LYS A 109 2.09 12.54 -2.61
N PHE A 110 1.36 12.65 -3.69
CA PHE A 110 0.49 11.57 -4.16
C PHE A 110 1.27 10.32 -4.57
N ASN A 111 2.47 10.47 -5.10
CA ASN A 111 3.32 9.35 -5.50
C ASN A 111 3.69 8.43 -4.31
N THR A 112 4.02 9.01 -3.15
CA THR A 112 4.32 8.22 -1.94
C THR A 112 3.06 7.58 -1.36
N ALA A 113 1.92 8.27 -1.35
CA ALA A 113 0.65 7.70 -0.94
C ALA A 113 0.24 6.52 -1.83
N ILE A 114 0.40 6.63 -3.16
CA ILE A 114 0.16 5.52 -4.10
C ILE A 114 1.08 4.34 -3.79
N ALA A 115 2.36 4.59 -3.51
CA ALA A 115 3.30 3.54 -3.13
C ALA A 115 2.89 2.81 -1.84
N GLN A 116 2.34 3.52 -0.84
CA GLN A 116 1.77 2.90 0.36
C GLN A 116 0.59 1.98 0.03
N VAL A 117 -0.32 2.43 -0.84
CA VAL A 117 -1.45 1.60 -1.29
C VAL A 117 -0.97 0.38 -2.07
N MET A 118 0.04 0.51 -2.93
CA MET A 118 0.65 -0.63 -3.62
C MET A 118 1.26 -1.65 -2.65
N THR A 119 1.91 -1.16 -1.59
CA THR A 119 2.48 -2.00 -0.52
C THR A 119 1.37 -2.71 0.25
N LEU A 120 0.30 -2.00 0.61
CA LEU A 120 -0.87 -2.59 1.26
C LEU A 120 -1.50 -3.68 0.38
N MET A 121 -1.68 -3.42 -0.91
CA MET A 121 -2.20 -4.43 -1.85
C MET A 121 -1.37 -5.71 -1.87
N ASN A 122 -0.04 -5.61 -1.79
CA ASN A 122 0.83 -6.79 -1.71
C ASN A 122 0.63 -7.60 -0.42
N VAL A 123 0.26 -6.95 0.68
CA VAL A 123 -0.10 -7.61 1.95
C VAL A 123 -1.45 -8.29 1.81
N LEU A 124 -2.47 -7.58 1.32
CA LEU A 124 -3.84 -8.10 1.17
C LEU A 124 -3.92 -9.31 0.22
N GLU A 125 -3.16 -9.30 -0.88
CA GLU A 125 -3.11 -10.44 -1.82
C GLU A 125 -2.48 -11.70 -1.22
N LYS A 126 -1.60 -11.54 -0.23
CA LYS A 126 -0.91 -12.66 0.45
C LYS A 126 -1.62 -13.11 1.73
N ALA A 127 -2.49 -12.27 2.26
CA ALA A 127 -3.23 -12.58 3.48
C ALA A 127 -4.12 -13.81 3.30
N ALA A 128 -4.26 -14.59 4.36
CA ALA A 128 -5.19 -15.71 4.39
C ALA A 128 -6.63 -15.21 4.13
N GLN A 129 -7.43 -16.07 3.51
CA GLN A 129 -8.85 -15.78 3.21
C GLN A 129 -9.71 -17.00 3.59
N THR A 130 -9.36 -17.68 4.68
CA THR A 130 -9.94 -18.97 5.06
C THR A 130 -10.99 -18.84 6.15
N THR A 131 -10.90 -17.81 6.99
CA THR A 131 -11.81 -17.58 8.12
C THR A 131 -12.71 -16.37 7.88
N ALA A 132 -13.77 -16.25 8.68
CA ALA A 132 -14.64 -15.07 8.65
C ALA A 132 -13.87 -13.79 9.01
N GLN A 133 -12.89 -13.88 9.93
CA GLN A 133 -12.06 -12.74 10.33
C GLN A 133 -11.08 -12.33 9.24
N ASP A 134 -10.47 -13.27 8.52
CA ASP A 134 -9.64 -12.96 7.35
C ASP A 134 -10.43 -12.17 6.31
N ARG A 135 -11.67 -12.58 6.07
CA ARG A 135 -12.55 -11.90 5.13
C ARG A 135 -12.96 -10.51 5.61
N ALA A 136 -13.23 -10.34 6.90
CA ALA A 136 -13.55 -9.04 7.49
C ALA A 136 -12.34 -8.07 7.40
N LEU A 137 -11.12 -8.57 7.61
CA LEU A 137 -9.89 -7.81 7.41
C LEU A 137 -9.64 -7.43 5.95
N LEU A 138 -9.91 -8.35 5.03
CA LEU A 138 -9.81 -8.05 3.60
C LEU A 138 -10.82 -6.98 3.19
N GLN A 139 -12.05 -7.01 3.73
CA GLN A 139 -13.07 -5.97 3.55
C GLN A 139 -12.54 -4.61 4.03
N GLU A 140 -12.07 -4.52 5.30
CA GLU A 140 -11.47 -3.30 5.88
C GLU A 140 -10.33 -2.76 5.00
N GLY A 141 -9.46 -3.66 4.52
CA GLY A 141 -8.33 -3.30 3.68
C GLY A 141 -8.74 -2.78 2.30
N LEU A 142 -9.73 -3.41 1.66
CA LEU A 142 -10.24 -2.98 0.34
C LEU A 142 -11.00 -1.65 0.43
N GLU A 143 -11.76 -1.44 1.49
CA GLU A 143 -12.40 -0.15 1.78
C GLU A 143 -11.37 0.96 1.97
N ALA A 144 -10.30 0.69 2.74
CA ALA A 144 -9.19 1.62 2.88
C ALA A 144 -8.52 1.92 1.54
N VAL A 145 -8.25 0.91 0.71
CA VAL A 145 -7.68 1.08 -0.64
C VAL A 145 -8.58 1.97 -1.51
N ALA A 146 -9.90 1.71 -1.52
CA ALA A 146 -10.85 2.51 -2.30
C ALA A 146 -10.85 3.97 -1.87
N LEU A 147 -10.93 4.24 -0.56
CA LEU A 147 -10.92 5.60 0.01
C LEU A 147 -9.61 6.34 -0.26
N LEU A 148 -8.46 5.68 -0.04
CA LEU A 148 -7.15 6.30 -0.26
C LEU A 148 -6.88 6.61 -1.74
N LEU A 149 -7.42 5.80 -2.66
CA LEU A 149 -7.30 6.02 -4.10
C LEU A 149 -8.37 6.97 -4.66
N ALA A 150 -9.47 7.23 -3.96
CA ALA A 150 -10.59 8.03 -4.46
C ALA A 150 -10.19 9.41 -5.03
N PRO A 151 -9.28 10.20 -4.42
CA PRO A 151 -8.84 11.46 -5.00
C PRO A 151 -8.06 11.30 -6.30
N ILE A 152 -7.47 10.14 -6.51
CA ILE A 152 -6.55 9.84 -7.63
C ILE A 152 -7.31 9.15 -8.76
N THR A 153 -8.04 8.08 -8.45
CA THR A 153 -8.77 7.22 -9.39
C THR A 153 -10.26 7.14 -9.03
N PRO A 154 -11.01 8.25 -9.19
CA PRO A 154 -12.36 8.38 -8.62
C PRO A 154 -13.37 7.37 -9.18
N HIS A 155 -13.26 6.99 -10.45
CA HIS A 155 -14.28 6.14 -11.07
C HIS A 155 -14.19 4.70 -10.56
N ILE A 156 -13.00 4.09 -10.62
CA ILE A 156 -12.81 2.72 -10.11
C ILE A 156 -13.02 2.67 -8.60
N SER A 157 -12.57 3.69 -7.86
CA SER A 157 -12.74 3.74 -6.40
C SER A 157 -14.22 3.82 -6.02
N HIS A 158 -15.02 4.63 -6.73
CA HIS A 158 -16.46 4.70 -6.50
C HIS A 158 -17.15 3.37 -6.79
N GLN A 159 -16.85 2.75 -7.93
CA GLN A 159 -17.43 1.45 -8.27
C GLN A 159 -17.06 0.37 -7.24
N LEU A 160 -15.78 0.33 -6.80
CA LEU A 160 -15.35 -0.60 -5.76
C LEU A 160 -16.10 -0.37 -4.44
N TRP A 161 -16.29 0.90 -4.05
CA TRP A 161 -17.01 1.29 -2.85
C TRP A 161 -18.43 0.73 -2.83
N GLN A 162 -19.14 0.87 -3.96
CA GLN A 162 -20.48 0.30 -4.12
C GLN A 162 -20.48 -1.23 -4.09
N GLU A 163 -19.55 -1.88 -4.79
CA GLU A 163 -19.41 -3.34 -4.79
C GLU A 163 -19.08 -3.91 -3.39
N LEU A 164 -18.38 -3.13 -2.56
CA LEU A 164 -18.09 -3.47 -1.16
C LEU A 164 -19.29 -3.29 -0.21
N GLY A 165 -20.44 -2.84 -0.73
CA GLY A 165 -21.71 -2.79 0.00
C GLY A 165 -22.09 -1.41 0.56
N HIS A 166 -21.50 -0.33 0.04
CA HIS A 166 -21.83 1.03 0.43
C HIS A 166 -22.78 1.69 -0.58
N ASP A 167 -23.89 2.23 -0.10
CA ASP A 167 -24.91 2.88 -0.94
C ASP A 167 -24.55 4.34 -1.26
N GLU A 168 -23.78 5.00 -0.41
CA GLU A 168 -23.34 6.38 -0.58
C GLU A 168 -22.25 6.53 -1.64
N ALA A 169 -22.17 7.71 -2.26
CA ALA A 169 -21.05 8.01 -3.14
C ALA A 169 -19.74 8.12 -2.35
N ILE A 170 -18.65 7.53 -2.86
CA ILE A 170 -17.35 7.54 -2.17
C ILE A 170 -16.83 8.96 -1.89
N ILE A 171 -17.23 9.94 -2.70
CA ILE A 171 -16.86 11.35 -2.50
C ILE A 171 -17.47 11.96 -1.23
N ASP A 172 -18.61 11.43 -0.79
CA ASP A 172 -19.30 11.85 0.42
C ASP A 172 -18.87 11.04 1.65
N ALA A 173 -18.16 9.92 1.43
CA ALA A 173 -17.63 9.09 2.49
C ALA A 173 -16.53 9.79 3.28
N ALA A 174 -16.47 9.54 4.58
CA ALA A 174 -15.43 10.10 5.44
C ALA A 174 -14.07 9.53 5.08
N TRP A 175 -13.02 10.38 5.12
CA TRP A 175 -11.65 9.94 4.98
C TRP A 175 -11.31 8.89 6.06
N PRO A 176 -10.59 7.80 5.72
CA PRO A 176 -10.34 6.72 6.66
C PRO A 176 -9.52 7.19 7.85
N LYS A 177 -9.96 6.80 9.05
CA LYS A 177 -9.29 7.15 10.30
C LYS A 177 -8.37 6.03 10.75
N VAL A 178 -7.22 6.42 11.30
CA VAL A 178 -6.28 5.48 11.90
C VAL A 178 -6.86 4.96 13.22
N ASP A 179 -6.86 3.64 13.37
CA ASP A 179 -7.00 3.02 14.69
C ASP A 179 -5.59 2.81 15.27
N GLU A 180 -5.22 3.65 16.23
CA GLU A 180 -3.89 3.58 16.85
C GLU A 180 -3.67 2.26 17.60
N SER A 181 -4.73 1.57 18.03
CA SER A 181 -4.62 0.26 18.66
C SER A 181 -4.09 -0.82 17.72
N ALA A 182 -4.39 -0.71 16.42
CA ALA A 182 -3.87 -1.59 15.39
C ALA A 182 -2.36 -1.41 15.14
N LEU A 183 -1.79 -0.28 15.55
CA LEU A 183 -0.38 0.03 15.37
C LEU A 183 0.49 -0.46 16.53
N VAL A 184 -0.11 -0.86 17.64
CA VAL A 184 0.62 -1.41 18.78
C VAL A 184 1.25 -2.75 18.36
N GLN A 185 2.53 -2.90 18.67
CA GLN A 185 3.26 -4.16 18.52
C GLN A 185 3.69 -4.66 19.87
N ASP A 186 3.38 -5.92 20.14
CA ASP A 186 3.84 -6.60 21.35
C ASP A 186 5.31 -7.04 21.20
N SER A 187 5.75 -7.30 19.97
CA SER A 187 7.14 -7.66 19.66
C SER A 187 7.71 -6.89 18.46
N LEU A 188 9.02 -6.76 18.44
CA LEU A 188 9.79 -6.12 17.36
C LEU A 188 10.77 -7.13 16.79
N THR A 189 10.77 -7.29 15.46
CA THR A 189 11.82 -8.04 14.78
C THR A 189 13.00 -7.10 14.48
N LEU A 190 14.14 -7.35 15.09
CA LEU A 190 15.36 -6.58 14.90
C LEU A 190 16.36 -7.36 14.05
N VAL A 191 16.91 -6.66 13.06
CA VAL A 191 17.94 -7.20 12.17
C VAL A 191 19.33 -6.98 12.80
N ILE A 192 20.12 -8.06 12.88
CA ILE A 192 21.47 -8.00 13.42
C ILE A 192 22.50 -7.96 12.30
N GLN A 193 23.38 -6.99 12.36
CA GLN A 193 24.51 -6.86 11.47
C GLN A 193 25.83 -7.01 12.23
N VAL A 194 26.73 -7.79 11.67
CA VAL A 194 28.13 -7.88 12.13
C VAL A 194 29.03 -7.39 11.00
N ASN A 195 29.83 -6.37 11.28
CA ASN A 195 30.70 -5.72 10.28
C ASN A 195 29.95 -5.25 9.02
N GLY A 196 28.74 -4.68 9.19
CA GLY A 196 27.90 -4.15 8.11
C GLY A 196 27.19 -5.23 7.27
N LYS A 197 27.30 -6.51 7.60
CA LYS A 197 26.64 -7.61 6.89
C LYS A 197 25.52 -8.19 7.77
N LEU A 198 24.35 -8.42 7.17
CA LEU A 198 23.23 -9.10 7.81
C LEU A 198 23.66 -10.52 8.25
N ARG A 199 23.46 -10.84 9.55
CA ARG A 199 23.84 -12.12 10.13
C ARG A 199 22.73 -12.84 10.87
N GLY A 200 21.68 -12.13 11.24
CA GLY A 200 20.54 -12.73 11.92
C GLY A 200 19.39 -11.77 12.13
N GLN A 201 18.33 -12.31 12.69
CA GLN A 201 17.17 -11.56 13.18
C GLN A 201 16.80 -12.09 14.55
N ILE A 202 16.35 -11.22 15.42
CA ILE A 202 15.77 -11.57 16.74
C ILE A 202 14.40 -10.93 16.84
N GLU A 203 13.53 -11.61 17.54
CA GLU A 203 12.25 -11.07 17.96
C GLU A 203 12.35 -10.74 19.46
N VAL A 204 12.02 -9.52 19.83
CA VAL A 204 12.08 -9.03 21.21
C VAL A 204 10.77 -8.32 21.54
N PRO A 205 10.30 -8.35 22.79
CA PRO A 205 9.16 -7.54 23.23
C PRO A 205 9.39 -6.07 22.88
N ALA A 206 8.31 -5.35 22.46
CA ALA A 206 8.41 -3.92 22.15
C ALA A 206 8.85 -3.08 23.38
N SER A 207 8.62 -3.61 24.59
CA SER A 207 9.05 -3.04 25.86
C SER A 207 10.47 -3.46 26.30
N ALA A 208 11.18 -4.29 25.49
CA ALA A 208 12.50 -4.78 25.86
C ALA A 208 13.49 -3.65 26.04
N SER A 209 14.24 -3.69 27.12
CA SER A 209 15.34 -2.77 27.36
C SER A 209 16.50 -3.00 26.37
N ARG A 210 17.34 -2.00 26.20
CA ARG A 210 18.54 -2.13 25.35
C ARG A 210 19.41 -3.33 25.75
N GLU A 211 19.52 -3.59 27.05
CA GLU A 211 20.31 -4.69 27.60
C GLU A 211 19.74 -6.05 27.24
N GLU A 212 18.42 -6.20 27.28
CA GLU A 212 17.71 -7.43 26.86
C GLU A 212 17.85 -7.65 25.35
N VAL A 213 17.74 -6.59 24.54
CA VAL A 213 17.96 -6.65 23.09
C VAL A 213 19.39 -7.07 22.78
N GLU A 214 20.41 -6.47 23.43
CA GLU A 214 21.82 -6.82 23.23
C GLU A 214 22.11 -8.26 23.68
N ALA A 215 21.53 -8.72 24.78
CA ALA A 215 21.66 -10.10 25.26
C ALA A 215 21.07 -11.10 24.26
N SER A 216 19.86 -10.83 23.78
CA SER A 216 19.18 -11.65 22.77
C SER A 216 19.97 -11.68 21.44
N ALA A 217 20.50 -10.54 21.01
CA ALA A 217 21.31 -10.46 19.80
C ALA A 217 22.62 -11.27 19.92
N ARG A 218 23.29 -11.21 21.05
CA ARG A 218 24.54 -11.95 21.33
C ARG A 218 24.32 -13.46 21.46
N SER A 219 23.15 -13.90 21.90
CA SER A 219 22.81 -15.32 22.01
C SER A 219 22.33 -15.96 20.71
N ASN A 220 22.15 -15.16 19.64
CA ASN A 220 21.71 -15.68 18.35
C ASN A 220 22.82 -16.56 17.72
N GLU A 221 22.52 -17.83 17.42
CA GLU A 221 23.51 -18.80 16.91
C GLU A 221 24.25 -18.34 15.66
N ASN A 222 23.57 -17.63 14.76
CA ASN A 222 24.20 -17.11 13.54
C ASN A 222 25.16 -15.95 13.82
N VAL A 223 24.93 -15.20 14.89
CA VAL A 223 25.79 -14.09 15.32
C VAL A 223 27.02 -14.60 16.04
N LEU A 224 26.86 -15.60 16.91
CA LEU A 224 27.95 -16.24 17.67
C LEU A 224 29.07 -16.70 16.72
N ARG A 225 28.76 -17.32 15.59
CA ARG A 225 29.76 -17.77 14.59
C ARG A 225 30.65 -16.68 14.04
N PHE A 226 30.30 -15.41 14.21
CA PHE A 226 31.04 -14.25 13.70
C PHE A 226 31.59 -13.35 14.81
N THR A 227 31.30 -13.68 16.07
CA THR A 227 31.77 -12.92 17.26
C THR A 227 32.73 -13.72 18.15
N GLU A 228 32.83 -15.04 17.95
CA GLU A 228 33.76 -15.96 18.66
C GLU A 228 35.03 -16.21 17.85
N GLY A 229 35.57 -15.20 17.17
CA GLY A 229 36.81 -15.28 16.42
C GLY A 229 37.77 -14.14 16.78
#